data_d0514d7430b94bea4b099f12d3f0ddb9
#
_entry.id   d0514d7430b94bea4b099f12d3f0ddb9
#
_cell.length_a   1.000
_cell.length_b   1.000
_cell.length_c   1.000
_cell.angle_alpha   90.00
_cell.angle_beta   90.00
_cell.angle_gamma   90.00
#
_symmetry.space_group_name_H-M   'P 1'
#
loop_
_entity.id
_entity.type
_entity.pdbx_description
1 polymer ?
#
loop_
_entity_poly.entity_id
_entity_poly.type
_entity_poly.pdbx_seq_one_letter_code
_entity_poly.pdbx_strand_id
1 'polypeptide(L)'
;MVAIDARIEGQYEICNAQPSSGYEEVRRTALRFVEKMKVGDGIGDYEKEAGGGSSLYGSYHGLHVLDLFGEAPQDDTTREAWSQRFRRLQTRWGFFAADPENQRSRTPEEMDPLWHYTRGNVWSLRILGKRPDYQLSFLEPFFDSGYTYRYVKRYNWANSWAAGNQICAVATALQAARDWFGESHVDTILEQEMYPALEELLDDQTGYWGTQFGADIWNGQFGTIHILPIYFTQGWPVRFVEKSVDTTLLTQRSDGSFWPGGSDCPDFDGAYMLLNLARLTNYRSEEVRNAASRYLAHALMHQDPEGGWMLHRKDTGPSDWKSRPHWIWEEGAAEVSAEYRDEDPTRTHIMLGSWFYPLSIALVTMILGDSGFEGPYRLNRMSLHQANVITATGVKR
;
A
#
# COMPACT_ATOMS: atom_id res chain seq x y z
N MET A 1 27.53 -11.29 -4.01
CA MET A 1 26.34 -11.67 -4.83
C MET A 1 25.40 -12.62 -4.09
N VAL A 2 25.89 -13.67 -3.38
CA VAL A 2 25.02 -14.65 -2.67
C VAL A 2 24.19 -14.06 -1.51
N ALA A 3 24.62 -12.98 -0.87
CA ALA A 3 23.93 -12.40 0.28
C ALA A 3 22.68 -11.55 -0.06
N ILE A 4 22.51 -11.14 -1.32
CA ILE A 4 21.37 -10.33 -1.76
C ILE A 4 20.16 -11.22 -2.04
N ASP A 5 20.38 -12.38 -2.66
CA ASP A 5 19.28 -13.31 -3.01
C ASP A 5 18.61 -13.92 -1.76
N ALA A 6 19.36 -14.28 -0.74
CA ALA A 6 18.80 -14.80 0.51
C ALA A 6 17.96 -13.77 1.28
N ARG A 7 18.27 -12.46 1.17
CA ARG A 7 17.46 -11.39 1.75
C ARG A 7 16.18 -11.14 0.95
N ILE A 8 16.20 -11.34 -0.36
CA ILE A 8 15.02 -11.17 -1.23
C ILE A 8 14.02 -12.29 -0.97
N GLU A 9 14.46 -13.54 -0.86
CA GLU A 9 13.57 -14.69 -0.60
C GLU A 9 12.80 -14.55 0.73
N GLY A 10 13.43 -13.98 1.77
CA GLY A 10 12.77 -13.69 3.05
C GLY A 10 11.74 -12.55 3.01
N GLN A 11 11.68 -11.78 1.91
CA GLN A 11 10.77 -10.64 1.76
C GLN A 11 9.37 -11.02 1.26
N TYR A 12 9.17 -12.25 0.79
CA TYR A 12 7.90 -12.67 0.22
C TYR A 12 7.20 -13.73 1.05
N GLU A 13 5.89 -13.63 1.13
CA GLU A 13 5.01 -14.75 1.40
C GLU A 13 4.49 -15.25 0.05
N ILE A 14 4.82 -16.50 -0.27
CA ILE A 14 4.35 -17.14 -1.50
C ILE A 14 3.19 -18.05 -1.12
N CYS A 15 2.04 -17.83 -1.73
CA CYS A 15 0.92 -18.75 -1.63
C CYS A 15 1.28 -20.01 -2.44
N ASN A 16 1.73 -21.07 -1.78
CA ASN A 16 2.14 -22.32 -2.44
C ASN A 16 0.96 -23.16 -2.94
N ALA A 17 -0.09 -22.52 -3.43
CA ALA A 17 -1.24 -23.18 -4.03
C ALA A 17 -0.97 -23.49 -5.51
N GLN A 18 -1.49 -24.62 -5.98
CA GLN A 18 -1.50 -24.89 -7.43
C GLN A 18 -2.41 -23.86 -8.11
N PRO A 19 -2.01 -23.34 -9.28
CA PRO A 19 -2.83 -22.37 -10.01
C PRO A 19 -4.20 -22.94 -10.35
N SER A 20 -5.27 -22.26 -9.90
CA SER A 20 -6.64 -22.54 -10.33
C SER A 20 -6.95 -21.81 -11.64
N SER A 21 -8.06 -22.17 -12.29
CA SER A 21 -8.52 -21.47 -13.49
C SER A 21 -8.83 -19.99 -13.23
N GLY A 22 -9.39 -19.68 -12.07
CA GLY A 22 -9.66 -18.30 -11.65
C GLY A 22 -8.40 -17.48 -11.47
N TYR A 23 -7.38 -18.06 -10.82
CA TYR A 23 -6.06 -17.42 -10.71
C TYR A 23 -5.47 -17.08 -12.08
N GLU A 24 -5.46 -18.04 -13.01
CA GLU A 24 -4.90 -17.83 -14.35
C GLU A 24 -5.66 -16.75 -15.13
N GLU A 25 -6.97 -16.65 -14.93
CA GLU A 25 -7.79 -15.58 -15.53
C GLU A 25 -7.42 -14.20 -14.97
N VAL A 26 -7.36 -14.06 -13.64
CA VAL A 26 -6.97 -12.82 -12.95
C VAL A 26 -5.55 -12.40 -13.38
N ARG A 27 -4.60 -13.33 -13.34
CA ARG A 27 -3.21 -13.12 -13.76
C ARG A 27 -3.13 -12.62 -15.20
N ARG A 28 -3.76 -13.34 -16.11
CA ARG A 28 -3.76 -13.02 -17.55
C ARG A 28 -4.35 -11.64 -17.82
N THR A 29 -5.45 -11.30 -17.15
CA THR A 29 -6.12 -10.00 -17.30
C THR A 29 -5.25 -8.86 -16.79
N ALA A 30 -4.65 -9.02 -15.60
CA ALA A 30 -3.78 -8.02 -15.01
C ALA A 30 -2.52 -7.78 -15.87
N LEU A 31 -1.83 -8.85 -16.28
CA LEU A 31 -0.60 -8.73 -17.08
C LEU A 31 -0.85 -8.15 -18.47
N ARG A 32 -1.98 -8.52 -19.11
CA ARG A 32 -2.39 -7.92 -20.39
C ARG A 32 -2.61 -6.41 -20.25
N PHE A 33 -3.23 -5.98 -19.16
CA PHE A 33 -3.43 -4.56 -18.91
C PHE A 33 -2.10 -3.82 -18.69
N VAL A 34 -1.19 -4.37 -17.88
CA VAL A 34 0.14 -3.79 -17.69
C VAL A 34 0.88 -3.63 -19.02
N GLU A 35 0.86 -4.64 -19.89
CA GLU A 35 1.49 -4.55 -21.22
C GLU A 35 0.85 -3.47 -22.10
N LYS A 36 -0.49 -3.35 -22.06
CA LYS A 36 -1.24 -2.30 -22.78
C LYS A 36 -0.86 -0.89 -22.34
N MET A 37 -0.48 -0.72 -21.06
CA MET A 37 -0.15 0.57 -20.47
C MET A 37 1.33 0.96 -20.64
N LYS A 38 2.12 0.14 -21.31
CA LYS A 38 3.53 0.43 -21.60
C LYS A 38 3.68 1.59 -22.58
N VAL A 39 4.59 2.51 -22.28
CA VAL A 39 4.86 3.70 -23.11
C VAL A 39 6.15 3.48 -23.91
N GLY A 40 6.01 3.34 -25.23
CA GLY A 40 7.16 3.16 -26.12
C GLY A 40 8.00 1.92 -25.79
N ASP A 41 9.30 1.98 -26.08
CA ASP A 41 10.25 0.90 -25.85
C ASP A 41 11.06 1.06 -24.55
N GLY A 42 10.72 2.06 -23.72
CA GLY A 42 11.41 2.35 -22.46
C GLY A 42 11.19 1.26 -21.43
N ILE A 43 12.27 0.84 -20.75
CA ILE A 43 12.18 -0.13 -19.65
C ILE A 43 11.59 0.58 -18.42
N GLY A 44 10.47 0.07 -17.93
CA GLY A 44 9.82 0.61 -16.74
C GLY A 44 8.95 1.85 -16.99
N ASP A 45 8.74 2.24 -18.24
CA ASP A 45 7.89 3.37 -18.57
C ASP A 45 6.45 2.91 -18.83
N TYR A 46 5.55 3.31 -17.92
CA TYR A 46 4.13 2.97 -17.99
C TYR A 46 3.28 4.22 -17.73
N GLU A 47 2.14 4.29 -18.40
CA GLU A 47 1.12 5.29 -18.08
C GLU A 47 0.24 4.79 -16.93
N LYS A 48 -0.26 5.73 -16.12
CA LYS A 48 -1.21 5.44 -15.04
C LYS A 48 -2.59 5.10 -15.60
N GLU A 49 -2.98 5.85 -16.63
CA GLU A 49 -4.24 5.71 -17.37
C GLU A 49 -3.98 5.86 -18.86
N ALA A 50 -4.82 5.24 -19.69
CA ALA A 50 -4.63 5.23 -21.14
C ALA A 50 -4.56 6.65 -21.75
N GLY A 51 -3.46 6.94 -22.44
CA GLY A 51 -3.21 8.24 -23.07
C GLY A 51 -2.68 9.32 -22.11
N GLY A 52 -2.36 8.96 -20.85
CA GLY A 52 -1.80 9.88 -19.86
C GLY A 52 -0.29 10.11 -19.97
N GLY A 53 0.39 9.29 -20.78
CA GLY A 53 1.85 9.32 -20.89
C GLY A 53 2.57 8.65 -19.72
N SER A 54 3.91 8.53 -19.82
CA SER A 54 4.72 7.89 -18.78
C SER A 54 4.64 8.65 -17.45
N SER A 55 4.29 7.95 -16.38
CA SER A 55 4.19 8.52 -15.03
C SER A 55 4.89 7.63 -13.99
N LEU A 56 5.26 8.22 -12.84
CA LEU A 56 5.76 7.43 -11.72
C LEU A 56 4.74 6.39 -11.27
N TYR A 57 3.48 6.82 -11.10
CA TYR A 57 2.44 5.93 -10.59
C TYR A 57 2.11 4.80 -11.56
N GLY A 58 2.15 5.04 -12.88
CA GLY A 58 2.06 3.98 -13.87
C GLY A 58 3.19 2.96 -13.73
N SER A 59 4.43 3.43 -13.65
CA SER A 59 5.61 2.58 -13.49
C SER A 59 5.61 1.82 -12.15
N TYR A 60 5.29 2.51 -11.06
CA TYR A 60 5.24 1.94 -9.72
C TYR A 60 4.15 0.86 -9.61
N HIS A 61 2.90 1.16 -9.97
CA HIS A 61 1.81 0.19 -9.88
C HIS A 61 2.02 -0.97 -10.86
N GLY A 62 2.53 -0.71 -12.08
CA GLY A 62 2.86 -1.75 -13.05
C GLY A 62 3.90 -2.73 -12.50
N LEU A 63 4.97 -2.23 -11.86
CA LEU A 63 5.97 -3.08 -11.21
C LEU A 63 5.35 -3.95 -10.10
N HIS A 64 4.40 -3.38 -9.32
CA HIS A 64 3.74 -4.12 -8.25
C HIS A 64 2.80 -5.21 -8.78
N VAL A 65 2.12 -4.99 -9.90
CA VAL A 65 1.35 -6.05 -10.58
C VAL A 65 2.27 -7.15 -11.06
N LEU A 66 3.37 -6.81 -11.72
CA LEU A 66 4.37 -7.79 -12.16
C LEU A 66 4.94 -8.58 -10.97
N ASP A 67 5.22 -7.91 -9.85
CA ASP A 67 5.75 -8.56 -8.65
C ASP A 67 4.74 -9.54 -8.03
N LEU A 68 3.46 -9.16 -7.95
CA LEU A 68 2.38 -9.99 -7.41
C LEU A 68 2.28 -11.36 -8.12
N PHE A 69 2.51 -11.38 -9.41
CA PHE A 69 2.44 -12.58 -10.25
C PHE A 69 3.79 -13.22 -10.56
N GLY A 70 4.89 -12.74 -9.94
CA GLY A 70 6.22 -13.29 -10.13
C GLY A 70 6.92 -12.91 -11.45
N GLU A 71 6.38 -11.91 -12.15
CA GLU A 71 6.87 -11.42 -13.45
C GLU A 71 7.77 -10.17 -13.32
N ALA A 72 8.07 -9.71 -12.11
CA ALA A 72 9.04 -8.63 -11.90
C ALA A 72 10.42 -9.06 -12.47
N PRO A 73 11.24 -8.11 -12.97
CA PRO A 73 12.52 -8.41 -13.57
C PRO A 73 13.41 -9.30 -12.69
N GLN A 74 13.96 -10.39 -13.24
CA GLN A 74 14.81 -11.32 -12.49
C GLN A 74 16.31 -11.12 -12.80
N ASP A 75 16.67 -10.70 -14.02
CA ASP A 75 18.06 -10.42 -14.38
C ASP A 75 18.53 -9.04 -13.90
N ASP A 76 19.81 -8.94 -13.56
CA ASP A 76 20.38 -7.73 -12.96
C ASP A 76 20.39 -6.52 -13.91
N THR A 77 20.53 -6.75 -15.21
CA THR A 77 20.54 -5.69 -16.23
C THR A 77 19.18 -5.02 -16.33
N THR A 78 18.11 -5.80 -16.41
CA THR A 78 16.74 -5.27 -16.46
C THR A 78 16.34 -4.63 -15.13
N ARG A 79 16.71 -5.24 -13.99
CA ARG A 79 16.50 -4.61 -12.66
C ARG A 79 17.21 -3.27 -12.55
N GLU A 80 18.44 -3.16 -13.06
CA GLU A 80 19.18 -1.90 -13.05
C GLU A 80 18.50 -0.84 -13.93
N ALA A 81 18.07 -1.21 -15.13
CA ALA A 81 17.36 -0.28 -16.02
C ALA A 81 16.05 0.24 -15.37
N TRP A 82 15.27 -0.65 -14.75
CA TRP A 82 14.09 -0.25 -13.97
C TRP A 82 14.46 0.66 -12.78
N SER A 83 15.54 0.33 -12.05
CA SER A 83 15.93 1.12 -10.89
C SER A 83 16.34 2.55 -11.25
N GLN A 84 16.96 2.73 -12.41
CA GLN A 84 17.31 4.05 -12.92
C GLN A 84 16.08 4.91 -13.22
N ARG A 85 14.94 4.30 -13.59
CA ARG A 85 13.67 5.03 -13.77
C ARG A 85 13.23 5.69 -12.46
N PHE A 86 13.39 5.00 -11.32
CA PHE A 86 13.05 5.52 -10.00
C PHE A 86 14.15 6.44 -9.44
N ARG A 87 15.43 6.08 -9.56
CA ARG A 87 16.56 6.88 -9.03
C ARG A 87 16.63 8.28 -9.65
N ARG A 88 16.29 8.42 -10.94
CA ARG A 88 16.24 9.74 -11.60
C ARG A 88 15.27 10.73 -10.94
N LEU A 89 14.36 10.26 -10.10
CA LEU A 89 13.43 11.07 -9.33
C LEU A 89 13.94 11.42 -7.94
N GLN A 90 15.12 10.93 -7.57
CA GLN A 90 15.73 11.22 -6.27
C GLN A 90 16.44 12.57 -6.29
N THR A 91 16.13 13.39 -5.30
CA THR A 91 16.84 14.65 -5.07
C THR A 91 18.19 14.39 -4.38
N ARG A 92 19.10 15.35 -4.43
CA ARG A 92 20.38 15.27 -3.68
C ARG A 92 20.21 15.22 -2.16
N TRP A 93 19.04 15.56 -1.64
CA TRP A 93 18.73 15.44 -0.19
C TRP A 93 18.07 14.10 0.16
N GLY A 94 17.91 13.21 -0.82
CA GLY A 94 17.50 11.84 -0.61
C GLY A 94 16.01 11.56 -0.77
N PHE A 95 15.12 12.55 -0.74
CA PHE A 95 13.71 12.34 -1.03
C PHE A 95 13.45 12.31 -2.55
N PHE A 96 12.23 11.92 -2.94
CA PHE A 96 11.87 11.79 -4.34
C PHE A 96 10.83 12.84 -4.74
N ALA A 97 10.95 13.36 -5.96
CA ALA A 97 10.07 14.38 -6.54
C ALA A 97 10.00 14.25 -8.05
N ALA A 98 8.93 14.74 -8.67
CA ALA A 98 8.77 14.73 -10.14
C ALA A 98 9.84 15.57 -10.84
N ASP A 99 10.26 16.67 -10.22
CA ASP A 99 11.34 17.55 -10.67
C ASP A 99 12.44 17.62 -9.58
N PRO A 100 13.34 16.62 -9.52
CA PRO A 100 14.30 16.49 -8.42
C PRO A 100 15.40 17.57 -8.45
N GLU A 101 15.74 18.10 -9.63
CA GLU A 101 16.83 19.07 -9.79
C GLU A 101 16.46 20.46 -9.25
N ASN A 102 15.18 20.83 -9.33
CA ASN A 102 14.67 22.11 -8.87
C ASN A 102 14.17 22.10 -7.42
N GLN A 103 14.34 20.98 -6.69
CA GLN A 103 13.96 20.93 -5.27
C GLN A 103 15.01 21.63 -4.39
N ARG A 104 14.52 22.12 -3.24
CA ARG A 104 15.35 22.59 -2.11
C ARG A 104 15.37 21.56 -0.99
N SER A 105 16.25 21.73 -0.01
CA SER A 105 16.14 20.98 1.25
C SER A 105 14.79 21.24 1.90
N ARG A 106 14.23 20.20 2.52
CA ARG A 106 12.93 20.25 3.21
C ARG A 106 13.06 19.69 4.61
N THR A 107 12.30 20.28 5.54
CA THR A 107 12.05 19.64 6.82
C THR A 107 11.05 18.52 6.68
N PRO A 108 10.95 17.57 7.65
CA PRO A 108 9.92 16.53 7.59
C PRO A 108 8.49 17.05 7.46
N GLU A 109 8.18 18.21 8.04
CA GLU A 109 6.87 18.85 7.94
C GLU A 109 6.57 19.34 6.52
N GLU A 110 7.59 19.82 5.82
CA GLU A 110 7.47 20.25 4.42
C GLU A 110 7.44 19.08 3.44
N MET A 111 7.66 17.85 3.93
CA MET A 111 7.61 16.62 3.14
C MET A 111 6.19 16.08 2.93
N ASP A 112 5.18 16.58 3.63
CA ASP A 112 3.82 16.04 3.59
C ASP A 112 3.32 15.77 2.16
N PRO A 113 3.48 16.65 1.16
CA PRO A 113 3.10 16.36 -0.22
C PRO A 113 3.99 15.31 -0.91
N LEU A 114 5.20 15.06 -0.43
CA LEU A 114 6.20 14.20 -1.09
C LEU A 114 6.38 12.83 -0.41
N TRP A 115 5.81 12.62 0.78
CA TRP A 115 5.93 11.36 1.50
C TRP A 115 5.42 10.17 0.70
N HIS A 116 4.25 10.30 0.09
CA HIS A 116 3.67 9.23 -0.73
C HIS A 116 4.55 8.91 -1.94
N TYR A 117 5.06 9.93 -2.60
CA TYR A 117 5.96 9.81 -3.76
C TYR A 117 7.27 9.11 -3.36
N THR A 118 7.87 9.53 -2.24
CA THR A 118 9.08 8.93 -1.68
C THR A 118 8.86 7.47 -1.31
N ARG A 119 7.76 7.15 -0.65
CA ARG A 119 7.37 5.78 -0.28
C ARG A 119 7.28 4.86 -1.50
N GLY A 120 6.56 5.28 -2.54
CA GLY A 120 6.40 4.50 -3.76
C GLY A 120 7.72 4.16 -4.45
N ASN A 121 8.64 5.13 -4.50
CA ASN A 121 9.99 4.90 -5.04
C ASN A 121 10.80 3.93 -4.17
N VAL A 122 10.76 4.08 -2.84
CA VAL A 122 11.43 3.17 -1.90
C VAL A 122 10.94 1.74 -2.09
N TRP A 123 9.63 1.52 -2.17
CA TRP A 123 9.08 0.18 -2.38
C TRP A 123 9.47 -0.42 -3.72
N SER A 124 9.43 0.38 -4.79
CA SER A 124 9.86 -0.06 -6.12
C SER A 124 11.33 -0.49 -6.14
N LEU A 125 12.20 0.28 -5.51
CA LEU A 125 13.61 -0.08 -5.40
C LEU A 125 13.82 -1.35 -4.56
N ARG A 126 13.01 -1.58 -3.51
CA ARG A 126 13.05 -2.83 -2.72
C ARG A 126 12.65 -4.05 -3.57
N ILE A 127 11.58 -3.97 -4.36
CA ILE A 127 11.18 -5.04 -5.29
C ILE A 127 12.33 -5.40 -6.23
N LEU A 128 13.02 -4.40 -6.74
CA LEU A 128 14.15 -4.58 -7.67
C LEU A 128 15.44 -5.05 -6.97
N GLY A 129 15.48 -5.13 -5.63
CA GLY A 129 16.70 -5.42 -4.88
C GLY A 129 17.77 -4.34 -5.03
N LYS A 130 17.37 -3.11 -5.27
CA LYS A 130 18.23 -1.95 -5.49
C LYS A 130 18.02 -0.91 -4.38
N ARG A 131 18.90 0.07 -4.30
CA ARG A 131 18.84 1.15 -3.30
C ARG A 131 18.87 2.52 -3.98
N PRO A 132 18.45 3.59 -3.29
CA PRO A 132 18.65 4.96 -3.72
C PRO A 132 20.12 5.31 -3.90
N ASP A 133 20.41 6.32 -4.73
CA ASP A 133 21.79 6.81 -4.94
C ASP A 133 22.25 7.69 -3.79
N TYR A 134 21.37 8.51 -3.21
CA TYR A 134 21.67 9.43 -2.11
C TYR A 134 21.08 8.92 -0.80
N GLN A 135 21.78 9.22 0.31
CA GLN A 135 21.28 9.02 1.67
C GLN A 135 20.01 9.85 1.90
N LEU A 136 19.14 9.38 2.78
CA LEU A 136 17.86 10.02 3.11
C LEU A 136 18.06 11.12 4.16
N SER A 137 18.87 12.15 3.85
CA SER A 137 19.29 13.19 4.81
C SER A 137 18.14 14.04 5.35
N PHE A 138 16.99 14.11 4.66
CA PHE A 138 15.79 14.76 5.16
C PHE A 138 15.21 14.08 6.43
N LEU A 139 15.71 12.89 6.80
CA LEU A 139 15.33 12.18 8.01
C LEU A 139 16.14 12.62 9.26
N GLU A 140 17.19 13.42 9.10
CA GLU A 140 18.05 13.85 10.23
C GLU A 140 17.26 14.33 11.47
N PRO A 141 16.18 15.13 11.37
CA PRO A 141 15.43 15.54 12.54
C PRO A 141 14.79 14.40 13.34
N PHE A 142 14.50 13.25 12.69
CA PHE A 142 13.93 12.09 13.39
C PHE A 142 14.94 11.42 14.34
N PHE A 143 16.22 11.70 14.21
CA PHE A 143 17.25 11.20 15.11
C PHE A 143 17.40 12.05 16.39
N ASP A 144 16.71 13.20 16.48
CA ASP A 144 16.64 14.00 17.69
C ASP A 144 15.61 13.40 18.67
N SER A 145 16.02 13.25 19.94
CA SER A 145 15.19 12.64 20.99
C SER A 145 13.82 13.30 21.13
N GLY A 146 12.77 12.49 21.10
CA GLY A 146 11.37 12.90 21.23
C GLY A 146 10.79 13.58 19.98
N TYR A 147 11.58 13.74 18.92
CA TYR A 147 11.05 14.36 17.68
C TYR A 147 10.01 13.47 17.01
N THR A 148 10.30 12.18 16.84
CA THR A 148 9.38 11.23 16.19
C THR A 148 8.06 11.12 16.94
N TYR A 149 8.10 11.08 18.28
CA TYR A 149 6.88 11.06 19.09
C TYR A 149 6.01 12.31 18.82
N ARG A 150 6.59 13.51 18.87
CA ARG A 150 5.89 14.76 18.60
C ARG A 150 5.39 14.82 17.15
N TYR A 151 6.17 14.32 16.20
CA TYR A 151 5.84 14.29 14.79
C TYR A 151 4.59 13.44 14.53
N VAL A 152 4.50 12.23 15.12
CA VAL A 152 3.29 11.38 15.03
C VAL A 152 2.07 12.07 15.62
N LYS A 153 2.24 12.74 16.78
CA LYS A 153 1.13 13.41 17.51
C LYS A 153 0.66 14.71 16.84
N ARG A 154 1.46 15.31 15.94
CA ARG A 154 1.11 16.59 15.30
C ARG A 154 -0.04 16.51 14.31
N TYR A 155 -0.28 15.33 13.73
CA TYR A 155 -1.31 15.16 12.72
C TYR A 155 -2.72 15.30 13.28
N ASN A 156 -3.62 15.75 12.40
CA ASN A 156 -5.05 15.72 12.70
C ASN A 156 -5.60 14.30 12.52
N TRP A 157 -5.65 13.54 13.60
CA TRP A 157 -6.14 12.17 13.59
C TRP A 157 -7.65 12.03 13.39
N ALA A 158 -8.43 13.14 13.40
CA ALA A 158 -9.79 13.12 12.87
C ALA A 158 -9.82 12.83 11.37
N ASN A 159 -8.68 13.05 10.66
CA ASN A 159 -8.40 12.54 9.33
C ASN A 159 -7.35 11.41 9.43
N SER A 160 -7.77 10.28 9.96
CA SER A 160 -6.90 9.12 10.22
C SER A 160 -6.25 8.58 8.95
N TRP A 161 -6.96 8.59 7.82
CA TRP A 161 -6.42 8.15 6.55
C TRP A 161 -5.18 8.96 6.16
N ALA A 162 -5.29 10.28 6.12
CA ALA A 162 -4.15 11.14 5.80
C ALA A 162 -3.00 10.96 6.81
N ALA A 163 -3.29 11.00 8.11
CA ALA A 163 -2.29 10.82 9.17
C ALA A 163 -1.58 9.46 9.04
N GLY A 164 -2.33 8.37 8.93
CA GLY A 164 -1.80 7.02 8.78
C GLY A 164 -0.92 6.87 7.54
N ASN A 165 -1.37 7.40 6.39
CA ASN A 165 -0.61 7.39 5.15
C ASN A 165 0.76 8.07 5.28
N GLN A 166 0.83 9.22 5.94
CA GLN A 166 2.08 9.94 6.16
C GLN A 166 3.00 9.18 7.12
N ILE A 167 2.48 8.69 8.24
CA ILE A 167 3.27 7.92 9.21
C ILE A 167 3.81 6.62 8.60
N CYS A 168 3.02 5.95 7.75
CA CYS A 168 3.47 4.80 6.96
C CYS A 168 4.68 5.15 6.08
N ALA A 169 4.64 6.29 5.41
CA ALA A 169 5.73 6.73 4.55
C ALA A 169 7.00 7.09 5.35
N VAL A 170 6.83 7.75 6.51
CA VAL A 170 7.95 8.02 7.44
C VAL A 170 8.58 6.72 7.91
N ALA A 171 7.78 5.76 8.40
CA ALA A 171 8.31 4.46 8.84
C ALA A 171 9.04 3.72 7.71
N THR A 172 8.49 3.75 6.49
CA THR A 172 9.14 3.18 5.29
C THR A 172 10.51 3.81 5.04
N ALA A 173 10.61 5.14 5.11
CA ALA A 173 11.85 5.86 4.89
C ALA A 173 12.89 5.59 5.99
N LEU A 174 12.48 5.57 7.26
CA LEU A 174 13.34 5.19 8.39
C LEU A 174 13.87 3.76 8.24
N GLN A 175 13.00 2.79 7.94
CA GLN A 175 13.43 1.41 7.67
C GLN A 175 14.39 1.32 6.47
N ALA A 176 14.18 2.12 5.42
CA ALA A 176 15.09 2.19 4.30
C ALA A 176 16.46 2.77 4.68
N ALA A 177 16.49 3.79 5.54
CA ALA A 177 17.73 4.35 6.07
C ALA A 177 18.53 3.31 6.88
N ARG A 178 17.86 2.54 7.74
CA ARG A 178 18.47 1.41 8.45
C ARG A 178 19.03 0.35 7.50
N ASP A 179 18.21 -0.13 6.58
CA ASP A 179 18.52 -1.32 5.77
C ASP A 179 19.55 -1.04 4.67
N TRP A 180 19.57 0.18 4.13
CA TRP A 180 20.44 0.55 3.03
C TRP A 180 21.64 1.39 3.40
N PHE A 181 21.53 2.18 4.47
CA PHE A 181 22.58 3.13 4.87
C PHE A 181 23.14 2.87 6.26
N GLY A 182 22.61 1.85 6.98
CA GLY A 182 23.17 1.42 8.27
C GLY A 182 22.83 2.33 9.45
N GLU A 183 21.74 3.10 9.37
CA GLU A 183 21.29 3.98 10.45
C GLU A 183 20.81 3.16 11.66
N SER A 184 21.71 2.91 12.60
CA SER A 184 21.49 1.98 13.73
C SER A 184 20.45 2.47 14.76
N HIS A 185 20.18 3.78 14.82
CA HIS A 185 19.24 4.36 15.78
C HIS A 185 17.76 4.14 15.40
N VAL A 186 17.47 3.72 14.17
CA VAL A 186 16.09 3.62 13.66
C VAL A 186 15.24 2.70 14.51
N ASP A 187 15.74 1.52 14.91
CA ASP A 187 14.94 0.58 15.72
C ASP A 187 14.59 1.18 17.08
N THR A 188 15.54 1.90 17.71
CA THR A 188 15.29 2.62 18.98
C THR A 188 14.23 3.70 18.81
N ILE A 189 14.27 4.47 17.70
CA ILE A 189 13.28 5.52 17.40
C ILE A 189 11.90 4.91 17.20
N LEU A 190 11.82 3.85 16.42
CA LEU A 190 10.54 3.17 16.15
C LEU A 190 9.94 2.60 17.46
N GLU A 191 10.74 1.94 18.30
CA GLU A 191 10.27 1.31 19.54
C GLU A 191 9.99 2.30 20.67
N GLN A 192 10.83 3.31 20.84
CA GLN A 192 10.75 4.20 22.02
C GLN A 192 9.96 5.48 21.77
N GLU A 193 9.73 5.87 20.51
CA GLU A 193 9.03 7.11 20.16
C GLU A 193 7.81 6.86 19.29
N MET A 194 7.93 6.14 18.15
CA MET A 194 6.80 5.94 17.25
C MET A 194 5.74 5.01 17.85
N TYR A 195 6.16 3.85 18.37
CA TYR A 195 5.23 2.88 18.97
C TYR A 195 4.41 3.49 20.13
N PRO A 196 5.01 4.13 21.16
CA PRO A 196 4.22 4.75 22.22
C PRO A 196 3.27 5.83 21.72
N ALA A 197 3.70 6.65 20.76
CA ALA A 197 2.84 7.67 20.17
C ALA A 197 1.62 7.07 19.47
N LEU A 198 1.81 5.96 18.74
CA LEU A 198 0.73 5.23 18.06
C LEU A 198 -0.21 4.54 19.06
N GLU A 199 0.32 3.95 20.13
CA GLU A 199 -0.50 3.30 21.17
C GLU A 199 -1.46 4.27 21.87
N GLU A 200 -1.08 5.54 22.02
CA GLU A 200 -1.96 6.59 22.57
C GLU A 200 -3.05 7.04 21.61
N LEU A 201 -2.95 6.71 20.34
CA LEU A 201 -3.89 7.10 19.28
C LEU A 201 -4.83 5.96 18.89
N LEU A 202 -4.62 4.78 19.46
CA LEU A 202 -5.44 3.59 19.21
C LEU A 202 -6.70 3.64 20.08
N ASP A 203 -7.86 3.58 19.44
CA ASP A 203 -9.17 3.60 20.11
C ASP A 203 -9.55 2.19 20.60
N ASP A 204 -9.82 2.05 21.88
CA ASP A 204 -10.20 0.79 22.54
C ASP A 204 -11.65 0.35 22.23
N GLN A 205 -12.48 1.23 21.68
CA GLN A 205 -13.87 0.92 21.31
C GLN A 205 -13.97 0.34 19.90
N THR A 206 -13.15 0.83 18.98
CA THR A 206 -13.18 0.43 17.57
C THR A 206 -12.00 -0.46 17.17
N GLY A 207 -10.89 -0.41 17.90
CA GLY A 207 -9.62 -1.02 17.53
C GLY A 207 -8.91 -0.32 16.36
N TYR A 208 -9.33 0.90 16.02
CA TYR A 208 -8.77 1.69 14.92
C TYR A 208 -8.04 2.93 15.44
N TRP A 209 -7.09 3.43 14.66
CA TRP A 209 -6.42 4.69 14.97
C TRP A 209 -7.27 5.88 14.51
N GLY A 210 -7.39 6.88 15.36
CA GLY A 210 -8.00 8.16 15.05
C GLY A 210 -9.50 8.26 15.32
N THR A 211 -10.24 7.17 15.46
CA THR A 211 -11.70 7.21 15.70
C THR A 211 -12.06 7.92 17.02
N GLN A 212 -11.26 7.80 18.06
CA GLN A 212 -11.42 8.55 19.31
C GLN A 212 -11.26 10.08 19.15
N PHE A 213 -10.70 10.54 18.02
CA PHE A 213 -10.53 11.96 17.71
C PHE A 213 -11.56 12.51 16.71
N GLY A 214 -12.55 11.69 16.34
CA GLY A 214 -13.66 12.09 15.49
C GLY A 214 -13.58 11.60 14.05
N ALA A 215 -12.59 10.77 13.69
CA ALA A 215 -12.63 10.03 12.42
C ALA A 215 -13.87 9.11 12.42
N ASP A 216 -14.61 9.09 11.30
CA ASP A 216 -15.61 8.04 11.12
C ASP A 216 -14.94 6.66 10.94
N ILE A 217 -15.73 5.59 11.02
CA ILE A 217 -15.19 4.23 11.01
C ILE A 217 -14.51 3.85 9.68
N TRP A 218 -14.92 4.41 8.55
CA TRP A 218 -14.26 4.19 7.26
C TRP A 218 -12.92 4.91 7.20
N ASN A 219 -12.91 6.20 7.59
CA ASN A 219 -11.66 6.96 7.68
C ASN A 219 -10.68 6.32 8.67
N GLY A 220 -11.19 5.84 9.81
CA GLY A 220 -10.42 5.07 10.79
C GLY A 220 -9.85 3.79 10.21
N GLN A 221 -10.63 3.02 9.44
CA GLN A 221 -10.17 1.82 8.75
C GLN A 221 -9.02 2.13 7.79
N PHE A 222 -9.20 3.15 6.95
CA PHE A 222 -8.19 3.55 5.96
C PHE A 222 -6.89 4.06 6.61
N GLY A 223 -6.98 4.72 7.76
CA GLY A 223 -5.80 5.05 8.58
C GLY A 223 -5.14 3.80 9.17
N THR A 224 -5.95 2.91 9.71
CA THR A 224 -5.49 1.68 10.40
C THR A 224 -4.66 0.79 9.48
N ILE A 225 -5.04 0.61 8.22
CA ILE A 225 -4.29 -0.22 7.28
C ILE A 225 -2.89 0.33 6.95
N HIS A 226 -2.68 1.61 7.16
CA HIS A 226 -1.36 2.22 6.99
C HIS A 226 -0.47 2.03 8.24
N ILE A 227 -1.08 1.86 9.41
CA ILE A 227 -0.36 1.67 10.68
C ILE A 227 -0.03 0.19 10.95
N LEU A 228 -0.97 -0.72 10.68
CA LEU A 228 -0.78 -2.16 10.94
C LEU A 228 0.49 -2.74 10.30
N PRO A 229 0.86 -2.39 9.04
CA PRO A 229 2.10 -2.88 8.45
C PRO A 229 3.35 -2.49 9.24
N ILE A 230 3.36 -1.33 9.91
CA ILE A 230 4.47 -0.93 10.78
C ILE A 230 4.56 -1.90 11.95
N TYR A 231 3.42 -2.22 12.60
CA TYR A 231 3.35 -3.19 13.69
C TYR A 231 3.87 -4.55 13.25
N PHE A 232 3.46 -5.02 12.08
CA PHE A 232 3.86 -6.33 11.57
C PHE A 232 5.35 -6.42 11.23
N THR A 233 5.92 -5.38 10.61
CA THR A 233 7.36 -5.35 10.31
C THR A 233 8.23 -5.25 11.55
N GLN A 234 7.75 -4.57 12.59
CA GLN A 234 8.46 -4.44 13.85
C GLN A 234 8.16 -5.60 14.83
N GLY A 235 7.17 -6.44 14.53
CA GLY A 235 6.75 -7.52 15.44
C GLY A 235 6.04 -7.00 16.69
N TRP A 236 5.43 -5.81 16.64
CA TRP A 236 4.70 -5.24 17.76
C TRP A 236 3.34 -5.92 17.95
N PRO A 237 2.88 -6.08 19.20
CA PRO A 237 1.57 -6.65 19.47
C PRO A 237 0.46 -5.71 19.02
N VAL A 238 -0.55 -6.24 18.33
CA VAL A 238 -1.76 -5.51 17.97
C VAL A 238 -2.79 -5.68 19.09
N ARG A 239 -3.28 -4.57 19.63
CA ARG A 239 -4.30 -4.55 20.69
C ARG A 239 -5.70 -4.44 20.08
N PHE A 240 -6.72 -4.77 20.86
CA PHE A 240 -8.15 -4.63 20.53
C PHE A 240 -8.57 -5.32 19.23
N VAL A 241 -7.93 -6.43 18.88
CA VAL A 241 -8.14 -7.17 17.63
C VAL A 241 -9.61 -7.55 17.41
N GLU A 242 -10.32 -7.99 18.47
CA GLU A 242 -11.74 -8.34 18.37
C GLU A 242 -12.62 -7.11 18.06
N LYS A 243 -12.27 -5.93 18.61
CA LYS A 243 -12.92 -4.67 18.27
C LYS A 243 -12.68 -4.30 16.82
N SER A 244 -11.44 -4.48 16.33
CA SER A 244 -11.12 -4.26 14.92
C SER A 244 -11.92 -5.19 14.01
N VAL A 245 -12.13 -6.46 14.40
CA VAL A 245 -13.01 -7.39 13.66
C VAL A 245 -14.44 -6.86 13.60
N ASP A 246 -15.02 -6.48 14.75
CA ASP A 246 -16.38 -5.95 14.81
C ASP A 246 -16.53 -4.72 13.91
N THR A 247 -15.59 -3.78 14.01
CA THR A 247 -15.62 -2.54 13.23
C THR A 247 -15.44 -2.80 11.73
N THR A 248 -14.52 -3.72 11.34
CA THR A 248 -14.32 -4.08 9.93
C THR A 248 -15.57 -4.71 9.32
N LEU A 249 -16.25 -5.57 10.06
CA LEU A 249 -17.51 -6.18 9.60
C LEU A 249 -18.64 -5.15 9.45
N LEU A 250 -18.65 -4.09 10.28
CA LEU A 250 -19.60 -2.98 10.17
C LEU A 250 -19.33 -2.05 8.98
N THR A 251 -18.07 -1.92 8.54
CA THR A 251 -17.72 -1.08 7.37
C THR A 251 -18.08 -1.74 6.05
N GLN A 252 -18.21 -3.08 5.99
CA GLN A 252 -18.60 -3.77 4.77
C GLN A 252 -20.07 -3.53 4.43
N ARG A 253 -20.33 -3.16 3.18
CA ARG A 253 -21.67 -2.94 2.64
C ARG A 253 -22.31 -4.24 2.18
N SER A 254 -23.61 -4.19 1.92
CA SER A 254 -24.38 -5.34 1.47
C SER A 254 -23.95 -5.91 0.09
N ASP A 255 -23.37 -5.05 -0.78
CA ASP A 255 -22.83 -5.43 -2.08
C ASP A 255 -21.41 -6.02 -2.01
N GLY A 256 -20.84 -6.13 -0.80
CA GLY A 256 -19.50 -6.65 -0.56
C GLY A 256 -18.40 -5.59 -0.57
N SER A 257 -18.68 -4.37 -1.04
CA SER A 257 -17.70 -3.27 -1.04
C SER A 257 -17.43 -2.73 0.37
N PHE A 258 -16.32 -2.01 0.50
CA PHE A 258 -16.00 -1.20 1.69
C PHE A 258 -16.15 0.30 1.43
N TRP A 259 -16.56 0.66 0.21
CA TRP A 259 -16.85 2.04 -0.18
C TRP A 259 -18.13 2.11 -1.05
N PRO A 260 -18.93 3.18 -0.96
CA PRO A 260 -20.13 3.33 -1.79
C PRO A 260 -19.82 3.22 -3.28
N GLY A 261 -20.40 2.21 -3.95
CA GLY A 261 -20.20 1.93 -5.37
C GLY A 261 -18.89 1.22 -5.72
N GLY A 262 -18.09 0.85 -4.71
CA GLY A 262 -16.76 0.28 -4.88
C GLY A 262 -15.70 1.33 -5.17
N SER A 263 -14.48 1.08 -4.74
CA SER A 263 -13.29 1.84 -5.10
C SER A 263 -12.06 1.01 -4.76
N ASP A 264 -11.05 1.06 -5.60
CA ASP A 264 -9.84 0.24 -5.50
C ASP A 264 -9.15 0.29 -4.13
N CYS A 265 -8.75 1.50 -3.68
CA CYS A 265 -8.01 1.67 -2.43
C CYS A 265 -8.87 1.33 -1.19
N PRO A 266 -10.05 1.93 -0.97
CA PRO A 266 -10.90 1.59 0.17
C PRO A 266 -11.34 0.13 0.21
N ASP A 267 -11.58 -0.48 -0.93
CA ASP A 267 -11.97 -1.89 -1.02
C ASP A 267 -10.79 -2.82 -0.71
N PHE A 268 -9.59 -2.48 -1.19
CA PHE A 268 -8.36 -3.15 -0.80
C PHE A 268 -8.13 -3.05 0.73
N ASP A 269 -8.35 -1.89 1.32
CA ASP A 269 -8.18 -1.66 2.75
C ASP A 269 -9.05 -2.63 3.56
N GLY A 270 -10.30 -2.82 3.14
CA GLY A 270 -11.21 -3.78 3.76
C GLY A 270 -10.74 -5.23 3.63
N ALA A 271 -10.30 -5.64 2.44
CA ALA A 271 -9.77 -6.99 2.21
C ALA A 271 -8.50 -7.25 3.03
N TYR A 272 -7.62 -6.26 3.12
CA TYR A 272 -6.41 -6.30 3.95
C TYR A 272 -6.74 -6.49 5.44
N MET A 273 -7.72 -5.73 5.95
CA MET A 273 -8.19 -5.88 7.33
C MET A 273 -8.72 -7.28 7.58
N LEU A 274 -9.63 -7.79 6.73
CA LEU A 274 -10.21 -9.12 6.89
C LEU A 274 -9.14 -10.21 7.03
N LEU A 275 -8.13 -10.23 6.14
CA LEU A 275 -7.08 -11.25 6.19
C LEU A 275 -6.23 -11.12 7.46
N ASN A 276 -5.73 -9.93 7.75
CA ASN A 276 -4.79 -9.78 8.86
C ASN A 276 -5.47 -10.01 10.21
N LEU A 277 -6.72 -9.58 10.37
CA LEU A 277 -7.50 -9.87 11.58
C LEU A 277 -7.82 -11.36 11.72
N ALA A 278 -8.16 -12.05 10.63
CA ALA A 278 -8.36 -13.52 10.66
C ALA A 278 -7.11 -14.28 11.06
N ARG A 279 -5.92 -13.72 10.87
CA ARG A 279 -4.64 -14.32 11.31
C ARG A 279 -4.30 -14.02 12.76
N LEU A 280 -4.85 -12.95 13.31
CA LEU A 280 -4.63 -12.55 14.70
C LEU A 280 -5.59 -13.22 15.68
N THR A 281 -6.80 -13.57 15.23
CA THR A 281 -7.84 -14.16 16.09
C THR A 281 -8.81 -15.04 15.32
N ASN A 282 -9.43 -15.99 16.01
CA ASN A 282 -10.55 -16.77 15.48
C ASN A 282 -11.93 -16.15 15.83
N TYR A 283 -11.94 -14.97 16.44
CA TYR A 283 -13.18 -14.29 16.79
C TYR A 283 -14.00 -13.99 15.54
N ARG A 284 -15.25 -14.37 15.52
CA ARG A 284 -16.20 -14.22 14.41
C ARG A 284 -15.68 -14.74 13.06
N SER A 285 -14.90 -15.83 13.08
CA SER A 285 -14.23 -16.37 11.88
C SER A 285 -15.19 -16.72 10.74
N GLU A 286 -16.42 -17.17 11.05
CA GLU A 286 -17.44 -17.47 10.05
C GLU A 286 -17.93 -16.17 9.37
N GLU A 287 -18.21 -15.12 10.13
CA GLU A 287 -18.64 -13.83 9.57
C GLU A 287 -17.52 -13.17 8.75
N VAL A 288 -16.26 -13.28 9.20
CA VAL A 288 -15.09 -12.82 8.42
C VAL A 288 -14.98 -13.60 7.11
N ARG A 289 -15.17 -14.92 7.12
CA ARG A 289 -15.18 -15.75 5.91
C ARG A 289 -16.32 -15.36 4.96
N ASN A 290 -17.52 -15.14 5.49
CA ASN A 290 -18.67 -14.68 4.72
C ASN A 290 -18.44 -13.29 4.12
N ALA A 291 -17.79 -12.38 4.87
CA ALA A 291 -17.41 -11.06 4.38
C ALA A 291 -16.38 -11.17 3.23
N ALA A 292 -15.37 -12.02 3.38
CA ALA A 292 -14.38 -12.30 2.33
C ALA A 292 -15.03 -12.86 1.05
N SER A 293 -16.01 -13.76 1.19
CA SER A 293 -16.75 -14.30 0.03
C SER A 293 -17.56 -13.23 -0.69
N ARG A 294 -18.27 -12.36 0.04
CA ARG A 294 -19.00 -11.24 -0.59
C ARG A 294 -18.05 -10.28 -1.28
N TYR A 295 -16.91 -9.99 -0.64
CA TYR A 295 -15.89 -9.13 -1.25
C TYR A 295 -15.31 -9.71 -2.53
N LEU A 296 -14.98 -11.01 -2.57
CA LEU A 296 -14.49 -11.68 -3.78
C LEU A 296 -15.46 -11.51 -4.95
N ALA A 297 -16.75 -11.75 -4.71
CA ALA A 297 -17.79 -11.55 -5.72
C ALA A 297 -17.82 -10.09 -6.21
N HIS A 298 -17.70 -9.11 -5.29
CA HIS A 298 -17.62 -7.69 -5.62
C HIS A 298 -16.39 -7.35 -6.47
N ALA A 299 -15.20 -7.78 -6.06
CA ALA A 299 -13.94 -7.50 -6.75
C ALA A 299 -13.94 -8.03 -8.20
N LEU A 300 -14.52 -9.20 -8.42
CA LEU A 300 -14.66 -9.80 -9.76
C LEU A 300 -15.58 -9.01 -10.69
N MET A 301 -16.57 -8.28 -10.14
CA MET A 301 -17.44 -7.41 -10.94
C MET A 301 -16.74 -6.16 -11.48
N HIS A 302 -15.59 -5.79 -10.92
CA HIS A 302 -14.76 -4.70 -11.42
C HIS A 302 -13.80 -5.10 -12.54
N GLN A 303 -13.68 -6.41 -12.82
CA GLN A 303 -12.85 -6.91 -13.92
C GLN A 303 -13.46 -6.55 -15.26
N ASP A 304 -12.66 -5.93 -16.15
CA ASP A 304 -13.08 -5.62 -17.51
C ASP A 304 -12.68 -6.74 -18.47
N PRO A 305 -13.57 -7.23 -19.33
CA PRO A 305 -13.25 -8.24 -20.34
C PRO A 305 -12.12 -7.82 -21.31
N GLU A 306 -11.95 -6.53 -21.56
CA GLU A 306 -10.87 -5.99 -22.40
C GLU A 306 -9.50 -5.90 -21.70
N GLY A 307 -9.47 -6.15 -20.40
CA GLY A 307 -8.29 -6.17 -19.55
C GLY A 307 -8.29 -5.08 -18.48
N GLY A 308 -7.73 -5.41 -17.32
CA GLY A 308 -7.65 -4.53 -16.17
C GLY A 308 -8.89 -4.54 -15.29
N TRP A 309 -8.89 -3.65 -14.32
CA TRP A 309 -9.97 -3.44 -13.37
C TRP A 309 -10.44 -2.01 -13.38
N MET A 310 -11.75 -1.83 -13.35
CA MET A 310 -12.39 -0.52 -13.28
C MET A 310 -12.26 0.05 -11.86
N LEU A 311 -11.92 1.32 -11.77
CA LEU A 311 -11.94 2.05 -10.50
C LEU A 311 -13.36 2.06 -9.90
N HIS A 312 -14.37 2.33 -10.74
CA HIS A 312 -15.78 2.34 -10.37
C HIS A 312 -16.59 1.54 -11.37
N ARG A 313 -17.63 0.89 -10.91
CA ARG A 313 -18.54 0.15 -11.79
C ARG A 313 -19.41 1.11 -12.61
N LYS A 314 -19.55 0.83 -13.90
CA LYS A 314 -20.38 1.62 -14.83
C LYS A 314 -21.87 1.63 -14.45
N ASP A 315 -22.35 0.57 -13.81
CA ASP A 315 -23.75 0.39 -13.43
C ASP A 315 -24.14 1.07 -12.10
N THR A 316 -23.17 1.51 -11.31
CA THR A 316 -23.40 2.21 -10.04
C THR A 316 -23.52 3.74 -10.20
N GLY A 317 -23.38 4.24 -11.42
CA GLY A 317 -23.29 5.67 -11.70
C GLY A 317 -21.95 6.28 -11.27
N PRO A 318 -21.70 7.55 -11.54
CA PRO A 318 -20.56 8.22 -10.96
C PRO A 318 -20.72 8.14 -9.46
N SER A 319 -19.88 7.34 -8.79
CA SER A 319 -19.75 7.49 -7.35
C SER A 319 -19.47 8.98 -7.15
N ASP A 320 -20.14 9.58 -6.18
CA ASP A 320 -19.95 10.99 -5.88
C ASP A 320 -18.56 11.19 -5.21
N TRP A 321 -17.53 10.73 -5.93
CA TRP A 321 -16.16 10.86 -5.47
C TRP A 321 -15.74 12.34 -5.40
N LYS A 322 -16.45 13.25 -6.10
CA LYS A 322 -16.30 14.69 -5.93
C LYS A 322 -16.79 15.17 -4.57
N SER A 323 -17.68 14.42 -3.94
CA SER A 323 -18.07 14.61 -2.53
C SER A 323 -17.15 13.88 -1.56
N ARG A 324 -16.17 13.07 -2.05
CA ARG A 324 -15.12 12.60 -1.16
C ARG A 324 -14.48 13.81 -0.53
N PRO A 325 -14.43 13.89 0.79
CA PRO A 325 -13.68 14.97 1.42
C PRO A 325 -12.27 14.94 0.83
N HIS A 326 -11.81 16.05 0.26
CA HIS A 326 -10.44 16.17 -0.28
C HIS A 326 -9.38 16.16 0.81
N TRP A 327 -9.67 15.54 1.95
CA TRP A 327 -8.86 15.53 3.15
C TRP A 327 -7.56 14.71 3.04
N ILE A 328 -7.39 13.92 2.00
CA ILE A 328 -6.10 13.24 1.77
C ILE A 328 -5.03 14.24 1.29
N TRP A 329 -5.45 15.34 0.67
CA TRP A 329 -4.59 16.24 -0.09
C TRP A 329 -4.88 17.71 0.22
N GLU A 330 -4.89 18.10 1.50
CA GLU A 330 -4.99 19.51 1.85
C GLU A 330 -3.80 20.31 1.34
N GLU A 331 -4.06 21.60 1.08
CA GLU A 331 -3.24 22.64 0.51
C GLU A 331 -1.71 22.44 0.55
N GLY A 332 -1.07 22.40 -0.60
CA GLY A 332 0.38 22.24 -0.79
C GLY A 332 0.77 21.02 -1.62
N ALA A 333 -0.16 20.10 -1.86
CA ALA A 333 0.02 18.91 -2.68
C ALA A 333 -0.01 19.19 -4.20
N ALA A 334 0.07 20.42 -4.64
CA ALA A 334 -0.10 20.80 -6.05
C ALA A 334 0.88 20.08 -7.00
N GLU A 335 2.10 19.78 -6.53
CA GLU A 335 3.13 19.11 -7.33
C GLU A 335 2.95 17.59 -7.43
N VAL A 336 2.39 16.95 -6.39
CA VAL A 336 2.08 15.50 -6.38
C VAL A 336 0.65 15.27 -6.83
N SER A 337 -0.23 16.23 -6.56
CA SER A 337 -1.65 16.15 -6.86
C SER A 337 -1.97 16.28 -8.35
N ALA A 338 -1.10 16.82 -9.19
CA ALA A 338 -1.33 16.81 -10.64
C ALA A 338 -1.43 15.35 -11.14
N GLU A 339 -0.53 14.45 -10.73
CA GLU A 339 -0.60 13.02 -11.09
C GLU A 339 -1.78 12.28 -10.42
N TYR A 340 -2.28 12.77 -9.26
CA TYR A 340 -3.37 12.12 -8.51
C TYR A 340 -4.73 12.78 -8.72
N ARG A 341 -4.79 14.09 -9.04
CA ARG A 341 -6.03 14.87 -9.21
C ARG A 341 -6.72 14.66 -10.54
N ASP A 342 -5.99 14.25 -11.57
CA ASP A 342 -6.52 14.00 -12.92
C ASP A 342 -7.12 12.59 -13.08
N GLU A 343 -7.55 11.96 -12.00
CA GLU A 343 -8.42 10.80 -12.11
C GLU A 343 -9.77 11.27 -12.67
N ASP A 344 -9.89 11.25 -13.98
CA ASP A 344 -11.16 11.44 -14.65
C ASP A 344 -12.08 10.28 -14.22
N PRO A 345 -13.15 10.54 -13.45
CA PRO A 345 -14.04 9.49 -12.99
C PRO A 345 -14.79 8.79 -14.14
N THR A 346 -14.73 9.36 -15.35
CA THR A 346 -15.25 8.74 -16.55
C THR A 346 -14.25 7.76 -17.17
N ARG A 347 -12.97 7.81 -16.79
CA ARG A 347 -11.94 6.85 -17.19
C ARG A 347 -12.03 5.63 -16.29
N THR A 348 -12.38 4.50 -16.89
CA THR A 348 -12.80 3.31 -16.16
C THR A 348 -11.66 2.39 -15.78
N HIS A 349 -10.47 2.55 -16.37
CA HIS A 349 -9.34 1.65 -16.18
C HIS A 349 -8.08 2.41 -15.84
N ILE A 350 -7.59 2.19 -14.63
CA ILE A 350 -6.32 2.75 -14.18
C ILE A 350 -5.41 1.65 -13.63
N MET A 351 -4.10 1.89 -13.68
CA MET A 351 -3.10 0.94 -13.21
C MET A 351 -3.26 0.62 -11.71
N LEU A 352 -3.73 1.56 -10.90
CA LEU A 352 -3.98 1.37 -9.47
C LEU A 352 -5.04 0.30 -9.21
N GLY A 353 -6.21 0.36 -9.87
CA GLY A 353 -7.26 -0.65 -9.76
C GLY A 353 -6.78 -2.02 -10.22
N SER A 354 -5.98 -2.05 -11.29
CA SER A 354 -5.40 -3.29 -11.82
C SER A 354 -4.30 -3.89 -10.93
N TRP A 355 -3.85 -3.17 -9.92
CA TRP A 355 -3.01 -3.68 -8.84
C TRP A 355 -3.83 -4.07 -7.62
N PHE A 356 -4.67 -3.17 -7.09
CA PHE A 356 -5.37 -3.40 -5.82
C PHE A 356 -6.42 -4.51 -5.88
N TYR A 357 -7.20 -4.62 -6.95
CA TYR A 357 -8.19 -5.70 -7.04
C TYR A 357 -7.56 -7.09 -7.13
N PRO A 358 -6.57 -7.37 -8.00
CA PRO A 358 -5.87 -8.66 -7.98
C PRO A 358 -5.20 -8.98 -6.64
N LEU A 359 -4.58 -7.97 -6.00
CA LEU A 359 -4.00 -8.12 -4.67
C LEU A 359 -5.07 -8.47 -3.63
N SER A 360 -6.21 -7.78 -3.64
CA SER A 360 -7.32 -8.04 -2.74
C SER A 360 -7.92 -9.43 -2.95
N ILE A 361 -8.03 -9.89 -4.20
CA ILE A 361 -8.44 -11.25 -4.54
C ILE A 361 -7.49 -12.26 -3.92
N ALA A 362 -6.16 -12.03 -4.04
CA ALA A 362 -5.17 -12.87 -3.38
C ALA A 362 -5.37 -12.94 -1.86
N LEU A 363 -5.62 -11.79 -1.20
CA LEU A 363 -5.80 -11.73 0.25
C LEU A 363 -7.06 -12.49 0.71
N VAL A 364 -8.21 -12.26 0.06
CA VAL A 364 -9.45 -12.95 0.49
C VAL A 364 -9.46 -14.44 0.13
N THR A 365 -8.78 -14.83 -0.95
CA THR A 365 -8.56 -16.24 -1.29
C THR A 365 -7.83 -16.99 -0.17
N MET A 366 -6.88 -16.35 0.51
CA MET A 366 -6.19 -16.94 1.66
C MET A 366 -7.10 -17.17 2.88
N ILE A 367 -8.17 -16.38 3.02
CA ILE A 367 -9.19 -16.60 4.05
C ILE A 367 -10.12 -17.77 3.66
N LEU A 368 -10.48 -17.83 2.40
CA LEU A 368 -11.47 -18.78 1.88
C LEU A 368 -10.89 -20.18 1.70
N GLY A 369 -9.68 -20.30 1.22
CA GLY A 369 -8.94 -21.56 1.06
C GLY A 369 -9.36 -22.43 -0.13
N ASP A 370 -10.64 -22.39 -0.53
CA ASP A 370 -11.19 -23.11 -1.70
C ASP A 370 -12.18 -22.18 -2.39
N SER A 371 -11.64 -21.17 -3.05
CA SER A 371 -12.42 -20.11 -3.72
C SER A 371 -12.45 -20.27 -5.23
N GLY A 372 -11.58 -21.13 -5.79
CA GLY A 372 -11.36 -21.25 -7.23
C GLY A 372 -10.38 -20.19 -7.80
N PHE A 373 -9.76 -19.38 -6.93
CA PHE A 373 -8.79 -18.33 -7.30
C PHE A 373 -7.43 -18.53 -6.63
N GLU A 374 -7.16 -19.71 -6.08
CA GLU A 374 -5.87 -20.07 -5.46
C GLU A 374 -4.78 -20.09 -6.52
N GLY A 375 -3.58 -19.60 -6.13
CA GLY A 375 -2.43 -19.58 -7.00
C GLY A 375 -1.17 -19.04 -6.30
N PRO A 376 -0.03 -19.06 -6.98
CA PRO A 376 1.25 -18.66 -6.40
C PRO A 376 1.43 -17.13 -6.39
N TYR A 377 0.50 -16.42 -5.76
CA TYR A 377 0.67 -14.98 -5.52
C TYR A 377 1.90 -14.71 -4.68
N ARG A 378 2.65 -13.68 -5.04
CA ARG A 378 3.79 -13.19 -4.29
C ARG A 378 3.41 -11.95 -3.50
N LEU A 379 3.35 -12.09 -2.18
CA LEU A 379 3.02 -11.00 -1.28
C LEU A 379 4.31 -10.43 -0.68
N ASN A 380 4.67 -9.21 -1.05
CA ASN A 380 5.89 -8.56 -0.60
C ASN A 380 5.75 -8.04 0.82
N ARG A 381 6.52 -8.59 1.76
CA ARG A 381 6.50 -8.21 3.19
C ARG A 381 7.14 -6.88 3.49
N MET A 382 7.99 -6.38 2.60
CA MET A 382 8.75 -5.14 2.80
C MET A 382 8.06 -3.92 2.21
N SER A 383 7.03 -4.13 1.40
CA SER A 383 6.15 -3.09 0.90
C SER A 383 4.99 -2.96 1.86
N LEU A 384 4.97 -1.87 2.64
CA LEU A 384 3.97 -1.64 3.68
C LEU A 384 2.51 -1.59 3.17
N HIS A 385 2.26 -1.63 1.87
CA HIS A 385 0.93 -1.76 1.29
C HIS A 385 0.63 -3.15 0.73
N GLN A 386 1.65 -3.93 0.34
CA GLN A 386 1.34 -5.14 -0.40
C GLN A 386 1.00 -6.33 0.46
N ALA A 387 1.62 -6.52 1.57
CA ALA A 387 1.34 -7.69 2.36
C ALA A 387 2.32 -7.89 3.51
N ASN A 388 2.46 -6.99 4.40
CA ASN A 388 2.85 -7.40 5.73
C ASN A 388 1.69 -8.20 6.34
N VAL A 389 1.43 -9.29 5.67
CA VAL A 389 0.53 -10.32 6.14
C VAL A 389 1.28 -11.02 7.25
N ILE A 390 0.71 -11.06 8.44
CA ILE A 390 1.26 -11.85 9.53
C ILE A 390 1.40 -13.27 9.03
N THR A 391 2.63 -13.79 9.05
CA THR A 391 2.83 -15.21 8.74
C THR A 391 2.05 -16.04 9.74
N ALA A 392 1.45 -17.12 9.28
CA ALA A 392 0.74 -18.09 10.13
C ALA A 392 1.62 -18.72 11.25
N THR A 393 2.91 -18.40 11.29
CA THR A 393 3.91 -18.94 12.21
C THR A 393 4.28 -18.02 13.36
N GLY A 394 3.58 -16.89 13.53
CA GLY A 394 3.69 -16.31 14.86
C GLY A 394 4.24 -14.90 14.94
N VAL A 395 3.46 -14.10 15.55
CA VAL A 395 3.93 -13.14 16.56
C VAL A 395 4.93 -13.92 17.45
N LYS A 396 6.22 -13.58 17.37
CA LYS A 396 7.15 -14.03 18.41
C LYS A 396 6.57 -13.54 19.74
N ARG A 397 6.19 -14.50 20.58
CA ARG A 397 5.73 -14.24 21.96
C ARG A 397 6.82 -13.59 22.78
#